data_46e2bb9b9ac45e8bde43482852855542
#
_entry.id   46e2bb9b9ac45e8bde43482852855542
#
_cell.length_a   1.000
_cell.length_b   1.000
_cell.length_c   1.000
_cell.angle_alpha   90.00
_cell.angle_beta   90.00
_cell.angle_gamma   90.00
#
_symmetry.space_group_name_H-M   'P 1'
#
loop_
_entity.id
_entity.type
_entity.pdbx_description
1 polymer ?
#
loop_
_entity_poly.entity_id
_entity_poly.type
_entity_poly.pdbx_seq_one_letter_code
_entity_poly.pdbx_strand_id
1 'polypeptide(L)'
;FISILNAFLRLGAILILPFFAMDKLQLYSMLILAVSLLMRLLCSIYCKVNFEECKYKFYWNKSLFKEMGSFAGWNFAGSFAYSYVNEGLNIVLNLFGGVVVNAARTIAYQIKNAITTLLYNVMLAIQPQATQLYAKGEFNSFFKMLFVGARVVVFFYLSIAFPVYFYIEDILSIWLTTVPEHTIAFVRTILIYLAIRSFHEPIDIFYMIIGKLKVYQITEFIVLGAALPLSYIVLKYTSLPLYSVFIIMAIVEFINFFIILYIAKRIGRFDLELYVKKVFVPFFYTFFCMCFCSYLINIIYNSYEYTAYYCILPILINVLCFCGISLMFGFNLEERKALKRIILRK
;
A
#
# COMPACT_ATOMS: atom_id res chain seq x y z
N PHE A 1 -20.61 7.18 -4.42
CA PHE A 1 -21.35 7.36 -5.70
C PHE A 1 -20.43 7.87 -6.81
N ILE A 2 -19.69 8.96 -6.62
CA ILE A 2 -18.81 9.56 -7.64
C ILE A 2 -17.75 8.57 -8.15
N SER A 3 -17.10 7.81 -7.28
CA SER A 3 -16.11 6.80 -7.66
C SER A 3 -16.72 5.66 -8.47
N ILE A 4 -17.94 5.24 -8.14
CA ILE A 4 -18.68 4.21 -8.86
C ILE A 4 -19.03 4.71 -10.27
N LEU A 5 -19.56 5.93 -10.38
CA LEU A 5 -19.86 6.57 -11.67
C LEU A 5 -18.60 6.68 -12.55
N ASN A 6 -17.47 7.09 -11.96
CA ASN A 6 -16.18 7.14 -12.67
C ASN A 6 -15.77 5.76 -13.22
N ALA A 7 -15.94 4.69 -12.43
CA ALA A 7 -15.63 3.33 -12.86
C ALA A 7 -16.53 2.90 -14.05
N PHE A 8 -17.84 3.18 -14.00
CA PHE A 8 -18.77 2.87 -15.08
C PHE A 8 -18.45 3.67 -16.36
N LEU A 9 -18.13 4.95 -16.24
CA LEU A 9 -17.77 5.78 -17.40
C LEU A 9 -16.46 5.32 -18.04
N ARG A 10 -15.46 4.92 -17.26
CA ARG A 10 -14.21 4.36 -17.78
C ARG A 10 -14.43 3.01 -18.46
N LEU A 11 -15.26 2.15 -17.89
CA LEU A 11 -15.65 0.88 -18.50
C LEU A 11 -16.37 1.13 -19.84
N GLY A 12 -17.34 2.06 -19.86
CA GLY A 12 -18.01 2.49 -21.08
C GLY A 12 -17.05 3.00 -22.16
N ALA A 13 -16.05 3.80 -21.76
CA ALA A 13 -15.02 4.27 -22.68
C ALA A 13 -14.24 3.12 -23.34
N ILE A 14 -13.93 2.06 -22.59
CA ILE A 14 -13.25 0.88 -23.13
C ILE A 14 -14.16 0.09 -24.07
N LEU A 15 -15.44 -0.09 -23.72
CA LEU A 15 -16.41 -0.84 -24.54
C LEU A 15 -16.73 -0.15 -25.87
N ILE A 16 -16.55 1.15 -25.95
CA ILE A 16 -16.78 1.94 -27.18
C ILE A 16 -15.61 1.81 -28.17
N LEU A 17 -14.38 1.50 -27.71
CA LEU A 17 -13.19 1.45 -28.56
C LEU A 17 -13.31 0.57 -29.83
N PRO A 18 -13.92 -0.63 -29.79
CA PRO A 18 -14.04 -1.47 -30.99
C PRO A 18 -14.89 -0.88 -32.11
N PHE A 19 -15.81 0.03 -31.79
CA PHE A 19 -16.78 0.60 -32.76
C PHE A 19 -16.23 1.73 -33.64
N PHE A 20 -15.01 2.20 -33.35
CA PHE A 20 -14.38 3.29 -34.12
C PHE A 20 -13.16 2.80 -34.88
N ALA A 21 -13.01 3.29 -36.09
CA ALA A 21 -11.89 2.96 -36.99
C ALA A 21 -10.62 3.81 -36.74
N MET A 22 -10.64 4.68 -35.74
CA MET A 22 -9.48 5.49 -35.34
C MET A 22 -8.42 4.66 -34.59
N ASP A 23 -7.19 5.23 -34.48
CA ASP A 23 -6.17 4.67 -33.59
C ASP A 23 -6.72 4.49 -32.17
N LYS A 24 -6.73 3.24 -31.72
CA LYS A 24 -7.35 2.86 -30.44
C LYS A 24 -6.70 3.56 -29.26
N LEU A 25 -5.39 3.85 -29.33
CA LEU A 25 -4.66 4.52 -28.27
C LEU A 25 -5.03 6.00 -28.18
N GLN A 26 -5.14 6.67 -29.33
CA GLN A 26 -5.55 8.07 -29.37
C GLN A 26 -7.00 8.24 -28.93
N LEU A 27 -7.90 7.40 -29.43
CA LEU A 27 -9.31 7.42 -29.02
C LEU A 27 -9.46 7.16 -27.52
N TYR A 28 -8.76 6.15 -26.98
CA TYR A 28 -8.77 5.86 -25.54
C TYR A 28 -8.32 7.06 -24.71
N SER A 29 -7.24 7.72 -25.12
CA SER A 29 -6.70 8.91 -24.42
C SER A 29 -7.72 10.06 -24.41
N MET A 30 -8.40 10.31 -25.54
CA MET A 30 -9.45 11.34 -25.63
C MET A 30 -10.65 11.01 -24.76
N LEU A 31 -11.10 9.76 -24.75
CA LEU A 31 -12.24 9.32 -23.92
C LEU A 31 -11.94 9.43 -22.42
N ILE A 32 -10.74 9.03 -22.00
CA ILE A 32 -10.33 9.18 -20.59
C ILE A 32 -10.21 10.65 -20.19
N LEU A 33 -9.71 11.51 -21.06
CA LEU A 33 -9.70 12.95 -20.83
C LEU A 33 -11.13 13.50 -20.68
N ALA A 34 -12.04 13.14 -21.58
CA ALA A 34 -13.44 13.56 -21.52
C ALA A 34 -14.14 13.10 -20.26
N VAL A 35 -13.95 11.83 -19.84
CA VAL A 35 -14.47 11.30 -18.57
C VAL A 35 -13.90 12.09 -17.40
N SER A 36 -12.61 12.38 -17.39
CA SER A 36 -11.96 13.12 -16.29
C SER A 36 -12.48 14.55 -16.17
N LEU A 37 -12.68 15.23 -17.30
CA LEU A 37 -13.28 16.58 -17.33
C LEU A 37 -14.74 16.56 -16.88
N LEU A 38 -15.52 15.60 -17.35
CA LEU A 38 -16.92 15.44 -16.93
C LEU A 38 -17.02 15.22 -15.41
N MET A 39 -16.20 14.32 -14.85
CA MET A 39 -16.17 14.06 -13.42
C MET A 39 -15.77 15.31 -12.63
N ARG A 40 -14.79 16.06 -13.11
CA ARG A 40 -14.37 17.33 -12.49
C ARG A 40 -15.49 18.35 -12.47
N LEU A 41 -16.23 18.49 -13.57
CA LEU A 41 -17.38 19.39 -13.66
C LEU A 41 -18.49 18.97 -12.72
N LEU A 42 -18.87 17.69 -12.69
CA LEU A 42 -19.91 17.16 -11.81
C LEU A 42 -19.57 17.41 -10.33
N CYS A 43 -18.32 17.10 -9.92
CA CYS A 43 -17.86 17.39 -8.55
C CYS A 43 -17.91 18.88 -8.23
N SER A 44 -17.45 19.74 -9.15
CA SER A 44 -17.43 21.19 -8.95
C SER A 44 -18.84 21.76 -8.80
N ILE A 45 -19.79 21.35 -9.65
CA ILE A 45 -21.19 21.75 -9.57
C ILE A 45 -21.83 21.30 -8.27
N TYR A 46 -21.63 20.01 -7.90
CA TYR A 46 -22.16 19.44 -6.67
C TYR A 46 -21.66 20.20 -5.42
N CYS A 47 -20.35 20.45 -5.35
CA CYS A 47 -19.76 21.20 -4.23
C CYS A 47 -20.29 22.64 -4.16
N LYS A 48 -20.37 23.32 -5.32
CA LYS A 48 -20.85 24.70 -5.38
C LYS A 48 -22.33 24.85 -4.93
N VAL A 49 -23.16 23.83 -5.22
CA VAL A 49 -24.59 23.86 -4.88
C VAL A 49 -24.82 23.49 -3.40
N ASN A 50 -24.08 22.50 -2.86
CA ASN A 50 -24.37 21.93 -1.54
C ASN A 50 -23.52 22.52 -0.40
N PHE A 51 -22.41 23.23 -0.70
CA PHE A 51 -21.50 23.75 0.33
C PHE A 51 -21.21 25.22 0.11
N GLU A 52 -21.54 26.05 1.09
CA GLU A 52 -21.30 27.50 1.02
C GLU A 52 -19.81 27.84 0.99
N GLU A 53 -18.98 27.03 1.66
CA GLU A 53 -17.52 27.16 1.71
C GLU A 53 -16.86 26.94 0.35
N CYS A 54 -17.53 26.24 -0.56
CA CYS A 54 -17.04 25.98 -1.91
C CYS A 54 -17.33 27.10 -2.91
N LYS A 55 -17.97 28.19 -2.47
CA LYS A 55 -18.17 29.39 -3.33
C LYS A 55 -16.84 30.12 -3.47
N TYR A 56 -16.34 30.21 -4.69
CA TYR A 56 -15.08 30.91 -4.95
C TYR A 56 -15.16 32.37 -4.57
N LYS A 57 -14.30 32.78 -3.59
CA LYS A 57 -14.03 34.16 -3.24
C LYS A 57 -12.54 34.39 -3.32
N PHE A 58 -12.13 35.39 -4.06
CA PHE A 58 -10.72 35.75 -4.11
C PHE A 58 -10.33 36.34 -2.74
N TYR A 59 -9.45 35.63 -2.05
CA TYR A 59 -8.94 36.04 -0.74
C TYR A 59 -7.43 35.87 -0.74
N TRP A 60 -6.71 36.96 -0.54
CA TRP A 60 -5.25 36.97 -0.50
C TRP A 60 -4.75 37.21 0.92
N ASN A 61 -4.12 36.22 1.51
CA ASN A 61 -3.42 36.33 2.78
C ASN A 61 -2.02 35.74 2.64
N LYS A 62 -0.99 36.58 2.76
CA LYS A 62 0.41 36.20 2.55
C LYS A 62 0.87 35.13 3.54
N SER A 63 0.43 35.17 4.79
CA SER A 63 0.78 34.18 5.82
C SER A 63 0.20 32.82 5.47
N LEU A 64 -1.11 32.79 5.17
CA LEU A 64 -1.82 31.56 4.79
C LEU A 64 -1.24 30.98 3.49
N PHE A 65 -0.94 31.82 2.50
CA PHE A 65 -0.32 31.37 1.25
C PHE A 65 1.06 30.75 1.48
N LYS A 66 1.88 31.33 2.37
CA LYS A 66 3.20 30.78 2.74
C LYS A 66 3.06 29.43 3.45
N GLU A 67 2.11 29.29 4.34
CA GLU A 67 1.85 28.05 5.07
C GLU A 67 1.35 26.94 4.14
N MET A 68 0.34 27.23 3.32
CA MET A 68 -0.17 26.30 2.31
C MET A 68 0.90 25.93 1.28
N GLY A 69 1.68 26.91 0.81
CA GLY A 69 2.77 26.67 -0.13
C GLY A 69 3.88 25.81 0.46
N SER A 70 4.21 26.02 1.74
CA SER A 70 5.18 25.16 2.45
C SER A 70 4.67 23.73 2.59
N PHE A 71 3.42 23.55 3.00
CA PHE A 71 2.81 22.23 3.10
C PHE A 71 2.72 21.52 1.74
N ALA A 72 2.23 22.21 0.72
CA ALA A 72 2.15 21.69 -0.65
C ALA A 72 3.54 21.35 -1.21
N GLY A 73 4.54 22.20 -0.96
CA GLY A 73 5.92 21.98 -1.38
C GLY A 73 6.54 20.72 -0.78
N TRP A 74 6.33 20.47 0.52
CA TRP A 74 6.82 19.25 1.16
C TRP A 74 6.08 18.00 0.68
N ASN A 75 4.77 18.06 0.46
CA ASN A 75 4.03 16.95 -0.16
C ASN A 75 4.49 16.67 -1.59
N PHE A 76 4.73 17.72 -2.37
CA PHE A 76 5.28 17.57 -3.72
C PHE A 76 6.68 16.94 -3.69
N ALA A 77 7.56 17.40 -2.79
CA ALA A 77 8.90 16.82 -2.64
C ALA A 77 8.86 15.33 -2.28
N GLY A 78 7.94 14.92 -1.39
CA GLY A 78 7.73 13.51 -1.06
C GLY A 78 7.22 12.69 -2.23
N SER A 79 6.22 13.20 -2.96
CA SER A 79 5.69 12.53 -4.16
C SER A 79 6.74 12.42 -5.26
N PHE A 80 7.55 13.46 -5.44
CA PHE A 80 8.67 13.45 -6.38
C PHE A 80 9.72 12.43 -5.98
N ALA A 81 10.08 12.35 -4.70
CA ALA A 81 11.02 11.37 -4.17
C ALA A 81 10.56 9.93 -4.43
N TYR A 82 9.30 9.65 -4.14
CA TYR A 82 8.68 8.35 -4.41
C TYR A 82 8.72 8.00 -5.90
N SER A 83 8.35 8.94 -6.77
CA SER A 83 8.39 8.76 -8.22
C SER A 83 9.82 8.56 -8.72
N TYR A 84 10.78 9.32 -8.22
CA TYR A 84 12.21 9.19 -8.55
C TYR A 84 12.73 7.78 -8.27
N VAL A 85 12.44 7.23 -7.10
CA VAL A 85 12.87 5.87 -6.74
C VAL A 85 12.17 4.84 -7.63
N ASN A 86 10.85 4.92 -7.80
CA ASN A 86 10.10 3.93 -8.56
C ASN A 86 10.47 3.94 -10.05
N GLU A 87 10.51 5.11 -10.68
CA GLU A 87 10.84 5.21 -12.11
C GLU A 87 12.34 5.01 -12.34
N GLY A 88 13.18 5.45 -11.41
CA GLY A 88 14.62 5.17 -11.47
C GLY A 88 14.93 3.68 -11.42
N LEU A 89 14.28 2.92 -10.54
CA LEU A 89 14.42 1.47 -10.48
C LEU A 89 13.87 0.78 -11.73
N ASN A 90 12.82 1.35 -12.36
CA ASN A 90 12.33 0.89 -13.65
C ASN A 90 13.41 1.01 -14.74
N ILE A 91 14.08 2.16 -14.80
CA ILE A 91 15.18 2.39 -15.75
C ILE A 91 16.33 1.42 -15.48
N VAL A 92 16.72 1.23 -14.22
CA VAL A 92 17.79 0.29 -13.85
C VAL A 92 17.43 -1.14 -14.28
N LEU A 93 16.24 -1.63 -13.98
CA LEU A 93 15.81 -2.97 -14.38
C LEU A 93 15.74 -3.12 -15.90
N ASN A 94 15.30 -2.11 -16.62
CA ASN A 94 15.27 -2.13 -18.08
C ASN A 94 16.68 -2.15 -18.69
N LEU A 95 17.63 -1.43 -18.10
CA LEU A 95 19.01 -1.36 -18.55
C LEU A 95 19.71 -2.75 -18.48
N PHE A 96 19.44 -3.51 -17.42
CA PHE A 96 20.10 -4.82 -17.20
C PHE A 96 19.29 -6.02 -17.71
N GLY A 97 17.97 -5.90 -17.82
CA GLY A 97 17.08 -7.03 -18.14
C GLY A 97 16.20 -6.83 -19.38
N GLY A 98 16.19 -5.63 -19.96
CA GLY A 98 15.44 -5.34 -21.19
C GLY A 98 13.91 -5.31 -21.00
N VAL A 99 13.19 -5.35 -22.12
CA VAL A 99 11.73 -5.16 -22.20
C VAL A 99 10.95 -6.26 -21.47
N VAL A 100 11.41 -7.49 -21.49
CA VAL A 100 10.74 -8.64 -20.82
C VAL A 100 10.70 -8.44 -19.32
N VAL A 101 11.79 -7.96 -18.73
CA VAL A 101 11.89 -7.66 -17.29
C VAL A 101 10.99 -6.49 -16.92
N ASN A 102 10.82 -5.52 -17.82
CA ASN A 102 9.90 -4.42 -17.60
C ASN A 102 8.44 -4.89 -17.56
N ALA A 103 8.05 -5.85 -18.39
CA ALA A 103 6.73 -6.46 -18.34
C ALA A 103 6.51 -7.20 -17.00
N ALA A 104 7.47 -8.01 -16.58
CA ALA A 104 7.44 -8.72 -15.30
C ALA A 104 7.31 -7.76 -14.10
N ARG A 105 8.09 -6.66 -14.12
CA ARG A 105 7.99 -5.60 -13.11
C ARG A 105 6.61 -4.97 -13.08
N THR A 106 6.04 -4.65 -14.25
CA THR A 106 4.72 -4.01 -14.34
C THR A 106 3.65 -4.86 -13.67
N ILE A 107 3.65 -6.18 -13.88
CA ILE A 107 2.71 -7.10 -13.24
C ILE A 107 2.93 -7.13 -11.71
N ALA A 108 4.18 -7.26 -11.27
CA ALA A 108 4.51 -7.24 -9.85
C ALA A 108 4.09 -5.93 -9.16
N TYR A 109 4.22 -4.79 -9.85
CA TYR A 109 3.76 -3.49 -9.36
C TYR A 109 2.24 -3.32 -9.37
N GLN A 110 1.51 -3.97 -10.26
CA GLN A 110 0.04 -4.00 -10.18
C GLN A 110 -0.41 -4.68 -8.88
N ILE A 111 0.19 -5.82 -8.54
CA ILE A 111 -0.08 -6.53 -7.27
C ILE A 111 0.32 -5.65 -6.08
N LYS A 112 1.54 -5.07 -6.10
CA LYS A 112 2.01 -4.13 -5.07
C LYS A 112 1.00 -3.00 -4.85
N ASN A 113 0.59 -2.32 -5.91
CA ASN A 113 -0.28 -1.15 -5.83
C ASN A 113 -1.69 -1.52 -5.34
N ALA A 114 -2.22 -2.68 -5.75
CA ALA A 114 -3.49 -3.19 -5.24
C ALA A 114 -3.44 -3.40 -3.72
N ILE A 115 -2.41 -4.11 -3.23
CA ILE A 115 -2.22 -4.36 -1.80
C ILE A 115 -2.02 -3.03 -1.05
N THR A 116 -1.13 -2.16 -1.50
CA THR A 116 -0.86 -0.87 -0.85
C THR A 116 -2.12 -0.01 -0.76
N THR A 117 -2.93 0.05 -1.81
CA THR A 117 -4.19 0.80 -1.80
C THR A 117 -5.16 0.27 -0.75
N LEU A 118 -5.26 -1.05 -0.59
CA LEU A 118 -6.11 -1.66 0.43
C LEU A 118 -5.61 -1.32 1.85
N LEU A 119 -4.31 -1.38 2.11
CA LEU A 119 -3.70 -1.03 3.41
C LEU A 119 -3.93 0.45 3.74
N TYR A 120 -3.70 1.32 2.77
CA TYR A 120 -3.94 2.77 2.91
C TYR A 120 -5.40 3.08 3.26
N ASN A 121 -6.38 2.41 2.63
CA ASN A 121 -7.80 2.62 2.92
C ASN A 121 -8.16 2.27 4.38
N VAL A 122 -7.52 1.25 4.96
CA VAL A 122 -7.70 0.92 6.38
C VAL A 122 -7.22 2.06 7.27
N MET A 123 -6.06 2.62 6.97
CA MET A 123 -5.51 3.73 7.75
C MET A 123 -6.29 5.03 7.55
N LEU A 124 -6.77 5.28 6.34
CA LEU A 124 -7.61 6.45 6.04
C LEU A 124 -8.91 6.47 6.86
N ALA A 125 -9.48 5.31 7.16
CA ALA A 125 -10.67 5.20 8.02
C ALA A 125 -10.39 5.58 9.50
N ILE A 126 -9.16 5.36 9.97
CA ILE A 126 -8.74 5.59 11.36
C ILE A 126 -8.24 7.04 11.57
N GLN A 127 -7.65 7.63 10.55
CA GLN A 127 -6.98 8.93 10.60
C GLN A 127 -7.83 10.06 11.18
N PRO A 128 -9.12 10.29 10.79
CA PRO A 128 -9.89 11.41 11.31
C PRO A 128 -10.11 11.34 12.82
N GLN A 129 -10.38 10.14 13.35
CA GLN A 129 -10.61 9.93 14.76
C GLN A 129 -9.30 10.05 15.55
N ALA A 130 -8.18 9.52 15.03
CA ALA A 130 -6.87 9.70 15.64
C ALA A 130 -6.48 11.19 15.71
N THR A 131 -6.74 11.96 14.65
CA THR A 131 -6.51 13.42 14.62
C THR A 131 -7.33 14.15 15.68
N GLN A 132 -8.60 13.78 15.87
CA GLN A 132 -9.44 14.38 16.90
C GLN A 132 -8.94 14.09 18.32
N LEU A 133 -8.52 12.85 18.59
CA LEU A 133 -7.96 12.48 19.89
C LEU A 133 -6.66 13.24 20.18
N TYR A 134 -5.79 13.38 19.19
CA TYR A 134 -4.58 14.19 19.33
C TYR A 134 -4.88 15.67 19.61
N ALA A 135 -5.81 16.26 18.87
CA ALA A 135 -6.21 17.65 19.04
C ALA A 135 -6.85 17.94 20.42
N LYS A 136 -7.53 16.94 21.00
CA LYS A 136 -8.08 17.02 22.38
C LYS A 136 -7.04 16.83 23.48
N GLY A 137 -5.79 16.44 23.13
CA GLY A 137 -4.75 16.12 24.10
C GLY A 137 -4.90 14.74 24.75
N GLU A 138 -5.78 13.89 24.24
CA GLU A 138 -6.02 12.53 24.73
C GLU A 138 -4.96 11.55 24.17
N PHE A 139 -3.68 11.75 24.51
CA PHE A 139 -2.56 11.02 23.93
C PHE A 139 -2.62 9.51 24.16
N ASN A 140 -3.11 9.05 25.32
CA ASN A 140 -3.24 7.62 25.60
C ASN A 140 -4.25 6.95 24.67
N SER A 141 -5.40 7.58 24.44
CA SER A 141 -6.42 7.11 23.51
C SER A 141 -5.92 7.16 22.06
N PHE A 142 -5.20 8.23 21.71
CA PHE A 142 -4.55 8.40 20.40
C PHE A 142 -3.57 7.27 20.09
N PHE A 143 -2.60 6.97 20.96
CA PHE A 143 -1.66 5.88 20.74
C PHE A 143 -2.34 4.51 20.75
N LYS A 144 -3.31 4.28 21.65
CA LYS A 144 -4.10 3.04 21.64
C LYS A 144 -4.76 2.82 20.28
N MET A 145 -5.37 3.86 19.73
CA MET A 145 -6.04 3.81 18.43
C MET A 145 -5.06 3.58 17.27
N LEU A 146 -3.95 4.31 17.26
CA LEU A 146 -2.90 4.18 16.25
C LEU A 146 -2.32 2.77 16.22
N PHE A 147 -2.06 2.16 17.39
CA PHE A 147 -1.49 0.81 17.48
C PHE A 147 -2.50 -0.29 17.15
N VAL A 148 -3.78 -0.08 17.43
CA VAL A 148 -4.84 -0.97 16.92
C VAL A 148 -4.90 -0.92 15.41
N GLY A 149 -4.87 0.29 14.84
CA GLY A 149 -4.80 0.49 13.38
C GLY A 149 -3.58 -0.18 12.74
N ALA A 150 -2.42 -0.02 13.36
CA ALA A 150 -1.18 -0.68 12.94
C ALA A 150 -1.33 -2.21 12.85
N ARG A 151 -1.92 -2.84 13.88
CA ARG A 151 -2.16 -4.28 13.87
C ARG A 151 -3.15 -4.71 12.79
N VAL A 152 -4.23 -3.95 12.63
CA VAL A 152 -5.22 -4.24 11.58
C VAL A 152 -4.57 -4.21 10.20
N VAL A 153 -3.74 -3.19 9.91
CA VAL A 153 -3.01 -3.09 8.63
C VAL A 153 -2.08 -4.26 8.42
N VAL A 154 -1.25 -4.59 9.41
CA VAL A 154 -0.28 -5.70 9.32
C VAL A 154 -0.99 -7.04 9.13
N PHE A 155 -2.07 -7.28 9.88
CA PHE A 155 -2.84 -8.52 9.75
C PHE A 155 -3.58 -8.58 8.42
N PHE A 156 -4.16 -7.48 7.98
CA PHE A 156 -4.80 -7.42 6.67
C PHE A 156 -3.79 -7.67 5.54
N TYR A 157 -2.58 -7.13 5.67
CA TYR A 157 -1.48 -7.43 4.76
C TYR A 157 -1.18 -8.95 4.74
N LEU A 158 -0.96 -9.57 5.89
CA LEU A 158 -0.63 -11.00 5.98
C LEU A 158 -1.73 -11.88 5.38
N SER A 159 -3.01 -11.53 5.56
CA SER A 159 -4.14 -12.29 5.00
C SER A 159 -4.10 -12.38 3.47
N ILE A 160 -3.50 -11.38 2.82
CA ILE A 160 -3.34 -11.33 1.36
C ILE A 160 -1.99 -11.92 0.95
N ALA A 161 -0.93 -11.57 1.68
CA ALA A 161 0.44 -11.91 1.30
C ALA A 161 0.72 -13.43 1.33
N PHE A 162 0.18 -14.15 2.33
CA PHE A 162 0.39 -15.59 2.44
C PHE A 162 -0.19 -16.36 1.24
N PRO A 163 -1.48 -16.24 0.91
CA PRO A 163 -2.01 -16.93 -0.25
C PRO A 163 -1.35 -16.47 -1.54
N VAL A 164 -1.06 -15.20 -1.73
CA VAL A 164 -0.37 -14.72 -2.93
C VAL A 164 1.04 -15.31 -3.02
N TYR A 165 1.79 -15.41 -1.93
CA TYR A 165 3.15 -15.97 -1.94
C TYR A 165 3.18 -17.44 -2.34
N PHE A 166 2.27 -18.26 -1.80
CA PHE A 166 2.25 -19.71 -2.04
C PHE A 166 1.64 -20.07 -3.40
N TYR A 167 0.57 -19.41 -3.81
CA TYR A 167 -0.20 -19.74 -5.02
C TYR A 167 0.00 -18.76 -6.18
N ILE A 168 1.10 -17.99 -6.17
CA ILE A 168 1.34 -16.96 -7.20
C ILE A 168 1.43 -17.54 -8.61
N GLU A 169 1.96 -18.74 -8.78
CA GLU A 169 2.10 -19.41 -10.07
C GLU A 169 0.72 -19.71 -10.67
N ASP A 170 -0.18 -20.26 -9.86
CA ASP A 170 -1.55 -20.55 -10.26
C ASP A 170 -2.35 -19.25 -10.51
N ILE A 171 -2.22 -18.26 -9.62
CA ILE A 171 -2.87 -16.96 -9.77
C ILE A 171 -2.47 -16.30 -11.09
N LEU A 172 -1.17 -16.29 -11.42
CA LEU A 172 -0.69 -15.69 -12.65
C LEU A 172 -1.10 -16.48 -13.89
N SER A 173 -1.16 -17.81 -13.82
CA SER A 173 -1.60 -18.65 -14.94
C SER A 173 -3.08 -18.49 -15.27
N ILE A 174 -3.91 -18.16 -14.27
CA ILE A 174 -5.33 -17.84 -14.47
C ILE A 174 -5.49 -16.42 -15.02
N TRP A 175 -4.68 -15.49 -14.55
CA TRP A 175 -4.81 -14.08 -14.89
C TRP A 175 -4.20 -13.72 -16.25
N LEU A 176 -3.07 -14.35 -16.62
CA LEU A 176 -2.28 -14.00 -17.79
C LEU A 176 -2.26 -15.19 -18.78
N THR A 177 -2.37 -14.89 -20.07
CA THR A 177 -2.19 -15.89 -21.13
C THR A 177 -0.75 -16.41 -21.21
N THR A 178 0.22 -15.54 -20.94
CA THR A 178 1.66 -15.87 -20.85
C THR A 178 2.25 -15.13 -19.67
N VAL A 179 2.91 -15.85 -18.76
CA VAL A 179 3.60 -15.28 -17.60
C VAL A 179 5.02 -14.90 -18.01
N PRO A 180 5.40 -13.61 -17.98
CA PRO A 180 6.76 -13.19 -18.31
C PRO A 180 7.78 -13.81 -17.34
N GLU A 181 8.97 -14.10 -17.84
CA GLU A 181 10.08 -14.57 -17.03
C GLU A 181 10.37 -13.59 -15.87
N HIS A 182 10.83 -14.09 -14.74
CA HIS A 182 11.09 -13.34 -13.51
C HIS A 182 9.85 -12.82 -12.73
N THR A 183 8.63 -12.84 -13.28
CA THR A 183 7.44 -12.27 -12.63
C THR A 183 7.20 -12.87 -11.24
N ILE A 184 7.28 -14.20 -11.11
CA ILE A 184 7.06 -14.92 -9.85
C ILE A 184 8.06 -14.47 -8.79
N ALA A 185 9.35 -14.42 -9.14
CA ALA A 185 10.41 -13.98 -8.23
C ALA A 185 10.23 -12.51 -7.81
N PHE A 186 9.81 -11.66 -8.74
CA PHE A 186 9.54 -10.25 -8.47
C PHE A 186 8.37 -10.08 -7.51
N VAL A 187 7.27 -10.81 -7.72
CA VAL A 187 6.13 -10.75 -6.80
C VAL A 187 6.52 -11.24 -5.41
N ARG A 188 7.18 -12.39 -5.30
CA ARG A 188 7.61 -12.93 -4.00
C ARG A 188 8.53 -11.97 -3.24
N THR A 189 9.48 -11.33 -3.92
CA THR A 189 10.40 -10.36 -3.28
C THR A 189 9.72 -9.03 -2.95
N ILE A 190 8.79 -8.58 -3.78
CA ILE A 190 7.98 -7.37 -3.49
C ILE A 190 7.07 -7.57 -2.27
N LEU A 191 6.56 -8.78 -2.04
CA LEU A 191 5.80 -9.08 -0.83
C LEU A 191 6.67 -8.93 0.43
N ILE A 192 7.96 -9.28 0.39
CA ILE A 192 8.87 -9.05 1.52
C ILE A 192 9.02 -7.55 1.82
N TYR A 193 9.19 -6.73 0.79
CA TYR A 193 9.22 -5.27 0.92
C TYR A 193 7.91 -4.74 1.55
N LEU A 194 6.75 -5.21 1.07
CA LEU A 194 5.45 -4.79 1.58
C LEU A 194 5.20 -5.23 3.03
N ALA A 195 5.79 -6.35 3.47
CA ALA A 195 5.73 -6.77 4.87
C ALA A 195 6.33 -5.69 5.78
N ILE A 196 7.50 -5.17 5.43
CA ILE A 196 8.16 -4.11 6.19
C ILE A 196 7.34 -2.81 6.10
N ARG A 197 6.88 -2.47 4.89
CA ARG A 197 6.08 -1.26 4.64
C ARG A 197 4.75 -1.25 5.42
N SER A 198 4.13 -2.40 5.64
CA SER A 198 2.89 -2.48 6.43
C SER A 198 3.04 -1.99 7.88
N PHE A 199 4.24 -2.12 8.47
CA PHE A 199 4.55 -1.54 9.78
C PHE A 199 4.82 -0.04 9.72
N HIS A 200 5.21 0.48 8.57
CA HIS A 200 5.54 1.88 8.36
C HIS A 200 4.29 2.76 8.24
N GLU A 201 3.24 2.29 7.58
CA GLU A 201 1.99 3.04 7.32
C GLU A 201 1.40 3.79 8.54
N PRO A 202 1.32 3.19 9.75
CA PRO A 202 0.81 3.91 10.92
C PRO A 202 1.73 5.04 11.39
N ILE A 203 3.01 4.95 11.11
CA ILE A 203 4.01 5.95 11.48
C ILE A 203 3.92 7.16 10.56
N ASP A 204 3.61 6.94 9.29
CA ASP A 204 3.34 8.01 8.32
C ASP A 204 2.19 8.89 8.80
N ILE A 205 1.10 8.26 9.23
CA ILE A 205 -0.06 8.97 9.79
C ILE A 205 0.28 9.68 11.10
N PHE A 206 1.09 9.07 11.95
CA PHE A 206 1.58 9.73 13.16
C PHE A 206 2.29 11.04 12.83
N TYR A 207 3.26 11.03 11.89
CA TYR A 207 3.98 12.25 11.50
C TYR A 207 3.08 13.31 10.86
N MET A 208 2.08 12.88 10.10
CA MET A 208 1.09 13.77 9.51
C MET A 208 0.24 14.46 10.59
N ILE A 209 -0.22 13.71 11.60
CA ILE A 209 -1.07 14.23 12.68
C ILE A 209 -0.30 15.20 13.58
N ILE A 210 0.96 14.91 13.92
CA ILE A 210 1.79 15.80 14.76
C ILE A 210 2.36 17.00 14.01
N GLY A 211 2.09 17.13 12.69
CA GLY A 211 2.56 18.24 11.86
C GLY A 211 4.07 18.23 11.56
N LYS A 212 4.76 17.10 11.70
CA LYS A 212 6.20 16.95 11.44
C LYS A 212 6.52 16.30 10.09
N LEU A 213 5.66 16.52 9.11
CA LEU A 213 5.75 15.93 7.77
C LEU A 213 7.09 16.23 7.07
N LYS A 214 7.63 17.44 7.26
CA LYS A 214 8.93 17.83 6.69
C LYS A 214 10.05 16.86 7.07
N VAL A 215 10.19 16.56 8.36
CA VAL A 215 11.26 15.67 8.86
C VAL A 215 11.10 14.27 8.28
N TYR A 216 9.87 13.78 8.26
CA TYR A 216 9.52 12.50 7.68
C TYR A 216 9.92 12.43 6.19
N GLN A 217 9.46 13.38 5.38
CA GLN A 217 9.72 13.40 3.93
C GLN A 217 11.20 13.50 3.57
N ILE A 218 11.97 14.31 4.31
CA ILE A 218 13.42 14.42 4.10
C ILE A 218 14.11 13.09 4.41
N THR A 219 13.74 12.44 5.51
CA THR A 219 14.33 11.15 5.90
C THR A 219 14.01 10.08 4.86
N GLU A 220 12.75 9.99 4.44
CA GLU A 220 12.34 9.06 3.37
C GLU A 220 13.11 9.31 2.08
N PHE A 221 13.22 10.56 1.64
CA PHE A 221 13.94 10.89 0.41
C PHE A 221 15.41 10.44 0.45
N ILE A 222 16.09 10.73 1.54
CA ILE A 222 17.53 10.40 1.67
C ILE A 222 17.74 8.89 1.75
N VAL A 223 16.96 8.21 2.60
CA VAL A 223 17.17 6.78 2.86
C VAL A 223 16.66 5.94 1.71
N LEU A 224 15.41 6.13 1.27
CA LEU A 224 14.86 5.36 0.16
C LEU A 224 15.52 5.70 -1.17
N GLY A 225 15.96 6.94 -1.35
CA GLY A 225 16.72 7.37 -2.51
C GLY A 225 18.01 6.58 -2.72
N ALA A 226 18.62 6.07 -1.65
CA ALA A 226 19.81 5.23 -1.73
C ALA A 226 19.55 3.87 -2.40
N ALA A 227 18.30 3.40 -2.45
CA ALA A 227 17.96 2.13 -3.11
C ALA A 227 18.32 2.12 -4.59
N LEU A 228 18.19 3.28 -5.27
CA LEU A 228 18.48 3.39 -6.70
C LEU A 228 19.97 3.21 -7.03
N PRO A 229 20.91 3.99 -6.48
CA PRO A 229 22.34 3.81 -6.75
C PRO A 229 22.83 2.45 -6.24
N LEU A 230 22.36 1.95 -5.09
CA LEU A 230 22.72 0.63 -4.59
C LEU A 230 22.30 -0.47 -5.56
N SER A 231 21.08 -0.42 -6.10
CA SER A 231 20.58 -1.39 -7.09
C SER A 231 21.43 -1.36 -8.37
N TYR A 232 21.79 -0.18 -8.86
CA TYR A 232 22.66 -0.06 -10.03
C TYR A 232 24.06 -0.64 -9.78
N ILE A 233 24.66 -0.33 -8.63
CA ILE A 233 26.00 -0.83 -8.26
C ILE A 233 25.98 -2.35 -8.14
N VAL A 234 24.98 -2.90 -7.44
CA VAL A 234 24.86 -4.35 -7.25
C VAL A 234 24.71 -5.07 -8.60
N LEU A 235 23.78 -4.62 -9.45
CA LEU A 235 23.59 -5.28 -10.76
C LEU A 235 24.77 -5.10 -11.70
N LYS A 236 25.55 -4.02 -11.59
CA LYS A 236 26.71 -3.76 -12.44
C LYS A 236 27.94 -4.57 -12.03
N TYR A 237 28.18 -4.76 -10.74
CA TYR A 237 29.42 -5.34 -10.23
C TYR A 237 29.25 -6.76 -9.65
N THR A 238 28.00 -7.28 -9.62
CA THR A 238 27.74 -8.65 -9.15
C THR A 238 26.91 -9.41 -10.18
N SER A 239 26.94 -10.73 -10.11
CA SER A 239 26.09 -11.62 -10.93
C SER A 239 24.76 -11.96 -10.24
N LEU A 240 24.29 -11.11 -9.32
CA LEU A 240 23.05 -11.35 -8.61
C LEU A 240 21.84 -11.22 -9.56
N PRO A 241 20.81 -12.04 -9.36
CA PRO A 241 19.62 -12.01 -10.19
C PRO A 241 18.85 -10.68 -10.06
N LEU A 242 18.08 -10.32 -11.09
CA LEU A 242 17.37 -9.03 -11.19
C LEU A 242 16.39 -8.75 -10.03
N TYR A 243 15.83 -9.78 -9.39
CA TYR A 243 14.98 -9.61 -8.22
C TYR A 243 15.73 -9.06 -6.97
N SER A 244 17.08 -9.08 -6.99
CA SER A 244 17.89 -8.47 -5.92
C SER A 244 17.59 -6.98 -5.70
N VAL A 245 17.11 -6.28 -6.73
CA VAL A 245 16.64 -4.89 -6.63
C VAL A 245 15.55 -4.75 -5.57
N PHE A 246 14.58 -5.66 -5.54
CA PHE A 246 13.48 -5.62 -4.57
C PHE A 246 13.93 -6.05 -3.16
N ILE A 247 14.97 -6.89 -3.07
CA ILE A 247 15.62 -7.21 -1.79
C ILE A 247 16.34 -5.97 -1.25
N ILE A 248 17.05 -5.24 -2.11
CA ILE A 248 17.69 -3.98 -1.73
C ILE A 248 16.64 -2.97 -1.25
N MET A 249 15.52 -2.84 -1.98
CA MET A 249 14.40 -2.00 -1.52
C MET A 249 13.90 -2.43 -0.14
N ALA A 250 13.75 -3.73 0.12
CA ALA A 250 13.30 -4.24 1.41
C ALA A 250 14.31 -3.94 2.54
N ILE A 251 15.62 -4.08 2.28
CA ILE A 251 16.67 -3.76 3.24
C ILE A 251 16.68 -2.26 3.55
N VAL A 252 16.62 -1.42 2.52
CA VAL A 252 16.61 0.04 2.67
C VAL A 252 15.35 0.48 3.42
N GLU A 253 14.18 -0.09 3.12
CA GLU A 253 12.93 0.19 3.84
C GLU A 253 13.03 -0.26 5.30
N PHE A 254 13.65 -1.39 5.59
CA PHE A 254 13.89 -1.87 6.95
C PHE A 254 14.77 -0.89 7.75
N ILE A 255 15.86 -0.40 7.16
CA ILE A 255 16.72 0.61 7.77
C ILE A 255 15.93 1.92 7.99
N ASN A 256 15.19 2.37 6.98
CA ASN A 256 14.35 3.56 7.05
C ASN A 256 13.34 3.48 8.20
N PHE A 257 12.68 2.34 8.35
CA PHE A 257 11.72 2.09 9.40
C PHE A 257 12.31 2.34 10.80
N PHE A 258 13.51 1.83 11.10
CA PHE A 258 14.15 2.07 12.40
C PHE A 258 14.59 3.50 12.60
N ILE A 259 15.09 4.16 11.54
CA ILE A 259 15.47 5.58 11.59
C ILE A 259 14.25 6.43 11.93
N ILE A 260 13.13 6.22 11.23
CA ILE A 260 11.90 6.98 11.44
C ILE A 260 11.28 6.69 12.82
N LEU A 261 11.32 5.46 13.29
CA LEU A 261 10.91 5.11 14.65
C LEU A 261 11.76 5.82 15.72
N TYR A 262 13.06 5.86 15.53
CA TYR A 262 13.97 6.57 16.44
C TYR A 262 13.67 8.08 16.48
N ILE A 263 13.45 8.68 15.33
CA ILE A 263 13.07 10.08 15.21
C ILE A 263 11.70 10.34 15.84
N ALA A 264 10.70 9.46 15.61
CA ALA A 264 9.37 9.55 16.20
C ALA A 264 9.41 9.56 17.74
N LYS A 265 10.24 8.70 18.34
CA LYS A 265 10.48 8.70 19.79
C LYS A 265 11.00 10.04 20.28
N ARG A 266 11.95 10.64 19.56
CA ARG A 266 12.58 11.92 19.97
C ARG A 266 11.67 13.15 19.81
N ILE A 267 10.92 13.21 18.71
CA ILE A 267 10.15 14.41 18.34
C ILE A 267 8.73 14.38 18.88
N GLY A 268 8.09 13.22 18.85
CA GLY A 268 6.65 13.08 19.08
C GLY A 268 6.28 12.31 20.34
N ARG A 269 7.24 11.97 21.20
CA ARG A 269 7.03 11.13 22.39
C ARG A 269 6.37 9.77 22.05
N PHE A 270 6.71 9.23 20.86
CA PHE A 270 6.19 7.94 20.42
C PHE A 270 6.64 6.83 21.39
N ASP A 271 5.67 6.09 21.92
CA ASP A 271 5.93 5.01 22.87
C ASP A 271 6.37 3.73 22.12
N LEU A 272 7.70 3.58 21.95
CA LEU A 272 8.28 2.43 21.27
C LEU A 272 8.03 1.10 21.97
N GLU A 273 8.10 1.09 23.33
CA GLU A 273 7.90 -0.13 24.10
C GLU A 273 6.47 -0.64 23.92
N LEU A 274 5.51 0.27 24.00
CA LEU A 274 4.11 -0.04 23.78
C LEU A 274 3.85 -0.48 22.34
N TYR A 275 4.51 0.16 21.35
CA TYR A 275 4.42 -0.23 19.95
C TYR A 275 4.92 -1.64 19.70
N VAL A 276 6.13 -1.97 20.20
CA VAL A 276 6.69 -3.32 20.10
C VAL A 276 5.76 -4.34 20.76
N LYS A 277 5.33 -4.07 21.98
CA LYS A 277 4.48 -4.99 22.76
C LYS A 277 3.11 -5.23 22.13
N LYS A 278 2.52 -4.18 21.52
CA LYS A 278 1.15 -4.24 20.97
C LYS A 278 1.08 -4.53 19.48
N VAL A 279 2.15 -4.35 18.71
CA VAL A 279 2.16 -4.57 17.27
C VAL A 279 3.09 -5.71 16.89
N PHE A 280 4.38 -5.63 17.26
CA PHE A 280 5.36 -6.65 16.86
C PHE A 280 5.13 -8.01 17.52
N VAL A 281 4.88 -8.05 18.82
CA VAL A 281 4.69 -9.33 19.53
C VAL A 281 3.48 -10.10 18.97
N PRO A 282 2.28 -9.51 18.82
CA PRO A 282 1.16 -10.18 18.17
C PRO A 282 1.44 -10.59 16.73
N PHE A 283 2.18 -9.75 15.98
CA PHE A 283 2.59 -10.07 14.61
C PHE A 283 3.41 -11.35 14.56
N PHE A 284 4.45 -11.49 15.37
CA PHE A 284 5.29 -12.68 15.35
C PHE A 284 4.51 -13.96 15.67
N TYR A 285 3.63 -13.94 16.67
CA TYR A 285 2.77 -15.08 16.96
C TYR A 285 1.86 -15.45 15.79
N THR A 286 1.17 -14.46 15.23
CA THR A 286 0.28 -14.70 14.08
C THR A 286 1.06 -15.14 12.84
N PHE A 287 2.23 -14.55 12.58
CA PHE A 287 3.08 -14.90 11.45
C PHE A 287 3.55 -16.36 11.53
N PHE A 288 4.10 -16.80 12.67
CA PHE A 288 4.57 -18.19 12.82
C PHE A 288 3.42 -19.20 12.74
N CYS A 289 2.27 -18.90 13.38
CA CYS A 289 1.09 -19.75 13.25
C CYS A 289 0.62 -19.83 11.77
N MET A 290 0.64 -18.73 11.04
CA MET A 290 0.27 -18.72 9.63
C MET A 290 1.27 -19.44 8.74
N CYS A 291 2.58 -19.27 8.98
CA CYS A 291 3.59 -20.07 8.27
C CYS A 291 3.32 -21.57 8.40
N PHE A 292 3.03 -22.02 9.60
CA PHE A 292 2.73 -23.43 9.88
C PHE A 292 1.44 -23.88 9.18
N CYS A 293 0.35 -23.12 9.32
CA CYS A 293 -0.93 -23.45 8.68
C CYS A 293 -0.83 -23.44 7.15
N SER A 294 -0.21 -22.40 6.56
CA SER A 294 -0.06 -22.30 5.11
C SER A 294 0.84 -23.39 4.55
N TYR A 295 1.88 -23.79 5.30
CA TYR A 295 2.72 -24.91 4.91
C TYR A 295 1.95 -26.23 4.88
N LEU A 296 1.12 -26.51 5.89
CA LEU A 296 0.25 -27.70 5.92
C LEU A 296 -0.77 -27.70 4.77
N ILE A 297 -1.42 -26.57 4.52
CA ILE A 297 -2.37 -26.43 3.41
C ILE A 297 -1.68 -26.67 2.07
N ASN A 298 -0.46 -26.15 1.90
CA ASN A 298 0.30 -26.32 0.67
C ASN A 298 0.75 -27.79 0.45
N ILE A 299 1.12 -28.52 1.51
CA ILE A 299 1.42 -29.96 1.41
C ILE A 299 0.18 -30.70 0.91
N ILE A 300 -1.00 -30.44 1.51
CA ILE A 300 -2.25 -31.08 1.12
C ILE A 300 -2.59 -30.73 -0.33
N TYR A 301 -2.46 -29.46 -0.72
CA TYR A 301 -2.71 -29.01 -2.09
C TYR A 301 -1.81 -29.72 -3.10
N ASN A 302 -0.50 -29.77 -2.84
CA ASN A 302 0.46 -30.40 -3.77
C ASN A 302 0.39 -31.93 -3.81
N SER A 303 -0.33 -32.56 -2.88
CA SER A 303 -0.56 -34.01 -2.89
C SER A 303 -1.61 -34.47 -3.91
N TYR A 304 -2.33 -33.52 -4.51
CA TYR A 304 -3.35 -33.77 -5.53
C TYR A 304 -2.95 -33.08 -6.84
N GLU A 305 -3.10 -33.79 -7.96
CA GLU A 305 -2.94 -33.20 -9.30
C GLU A 305 -4.19 -32.36 -9.64
N TYR A 306 -4.16 -31.08 -9.26
CA TYR A 306 -5.24 -30.16 -9.55
C TYR A 306 -4.86 -29.20 -10.69
N THR A 307 -5.87 -28.76 -11.44
CA THR A 307 -5.73 -27.63 -12.37
C THR A 307 -5.63 -26.32 -11.60
N ALA A 308 -5.03 -25.29 -12.20
CA ALA A 308 -4.79 -23.98 -11.56
C ALA A 308 -6.03 -23.36 -10.89
N TYR A 309 -7.24 -23.62 -11.40
CA TYR A 309 -8.49 -23.13 -10.82
C TYR A 309 -8.78 -23.64 -9.40
N TYR A 310 -8.23 -24.78 -9.02
CA TYR A 310 -8.43 -25.32 -7.65
C TYR A 310 -7.64 -24.56 -6.59
N CYS A 311 -6.70 -23.65 -6.95
CA CYS A 311 -6.01 -22.80 -6.00
C CYS A 311 -6.96 -21.87 -5.20
N ILE A 312 -8.16 -21.61 -5.70
CA ILE A 312 -9.16 -20.78 -5.02
C ILE A 312 -9.52 -21.36 -3.64
N LEU A 313 -9.66 -22.68 -3.53
CA LEU A 313 -10.02 -23.32 -2.27
C LEU A 313 -8.94 -23.15 -1.18
N PRO A 314 -7.66 -23.50 -1.41
CA PRO A 314 -6.61 -23.28 -0.42
C PRO A 314 -6.38 -21.78 -0.12
N ILE A 315 -6.59 -20.87 -1.07
CA ILE A 315 -6.56 -19.43 -0.82
C ILE A 315 -7.64 -19.05 0.20
N LEU A 316 -8.90 -19.48 -0.01
CA LEU A 316 -10.00 -19.22 0.92
C LEU A 316 -9.73 -19.81 2.30
N ILE A 317 -9.24 -21.05 2.37
CA ILE A 317 -8.88 -21.70 3.64
C ILE A 317 -7.76 -20.90 4.36
N ASN A 318 -6.72 -20.45 3.65
CA ASN A 318 -5.68 -19.60 4.22
C ASN A 318 -6.24 -18.30 4.81
N VAL A 319 -7.12 -17.61 4.08
CA VAL A 319 -7.77 -16.38 4.55
C VAL A 319 -8.63 -16.64 5.80
N LEU A 320 -9.40 -17.72 5.82
CA LEU A 320 -10.24 -18.08 6.97
C LEU A 320 -9.39 -18.46 8.19
N CYS A 321 -8.35 -19.27 8.01
CA CYS A 321 -7.37 -19.60 9.05
C CYS A 321 -6.72 -18.33 9.61
N PHE A 322 -6.33 -17.40 8.73
CA PHE A 322 -5.77 -16.12 9.14
C PHE A 322 -6.75 -15.30 9.99
N CYS A 323 -8.00 -15.17 9.56
CA CYS A 323 -9.03 -14.48 10.34
C CYS A 323 -9.20 -15.12 11.72
N GLY A 324 -9.21 -16.44 11.83
CA GLY A 324 -9.29 -17.17 13.09
C GLY A 324 -8.07 -16.90 13.99
N ILE A 325 -6.86 -17.07 13.46
CA ILE A 325 -5.60 -16.87 14.19
C ILE A 325 -5.43 -15.40 14.64
N SER A 326 -5.72 -14.44 13.78
CA SER A 326 -5.64 -13.02 14.10
C SER A 326 -6.65 -12.62 15.19
N LEU A 327 -7.84 -13.17 15.20
CA LEU A 327 -8.81 -12.98 16.26
C LEU A 327 -8.35 -13.63 17.59
N MET A 328 -7.66 -14.77 17.54
CA MET A 328 -7.20 -15.47 18.75
C MET A 328 -5.95 -14.84 19.37
N PHE A 329 -4.99 -14.42 18.57
CA PHE A 329 -3.68 -13.96 19.06
C PHE A 329 -3.43 -12.47 18.82
N GLY A 330 -4.11 -11.89 17.86
CA GLY A 330 -3.88 -10.52 17.43
C GLY A 330 -4.63 -9.44 18.22
N PHE A 331 -5.80 -9.76 18.77
CA PHE A 331 -6.68 -8.78 19.42
C PHE A 331 -6.97 -9.13 20.88
N ASN A 332 -6.99 -8.12 21.74
CA ASN A 332 -7.39 -8.26 23.15
C ASN A 332 -8.91 -8.53 23.28
N LEU A 333 -9.33 -9.05 24.44
CA LEU A 333 -10.74 -9.38 24.71
C LEU A 333 -11.70 -8.20 24.48
N GLU A 334 -11.31 -6.99 24.86
CA GLU A 334 -12.12 -5.77 24.61
C GLU A 334 -12.24 -5.46 23.12
N GLU A 335 -11.14 -5.55 22.38
CA GLU A 335 -11.08 -5.30 20.95
C GLU A 335 -11.91 -6.34 20.17
N ARG A 336 -11.86 -7.62 20.59
CA ARG A 336 -12.71 -8.69 20.03
C ARG A 336 -14.20 -8.40 20.25
N LYS A 337 -14.57 -7.93 21.45
CA LYS A 337 -15.96 -7.54 21.75
C LYS A 337 -16.39 -6.35 20.88
N ALA A 338 -15.52 -5.37 20.66
CA ALA A 338 -15.78 -4.23 19.80
C ALA A 338 -15.96 -4.65 18.32
N LEU A 339 -15.06 -5.47 17.79
CA LEU A 339 -15.18 -6.06 16.45
C LEU A 339 -16.47 -6.86 16.28
N LYS A 340 -16.80 -7.70 17.27
CA LYS A 340 -18.05 -8.49 17.26
C LYS A 340 -19.29 -7.60 17.24
N ARG A 341 -19.29 -6.48 17.96
CA ARG A 341 -20.40 -5.50 17.92
C ARG A 341 -20.54 -4.83 16.55
N ILE A 342 -19.41 -4.55 15.86
CA ILE A 342 -19.44 -3.95 14.53
C ILE A 342 -19.99 -4.93 13.48
N ILE A 343 -19.53 -6.21 13.55
CA ILE A 343 -19.95 -7.25 12.59
C ILE A 343 -21.41 -7.67 12.82
N LEU A 344 -21.85 -7.72 14.08
CA LEU A 344 -23.21 -8.15 14.45
C LEU A 344 -24.21 -6.98 14.51
N ARG A 345 -23.78 -5.74 14.22
CA ARG A 345 -24.71 -4.62 14.06
C ARG A 345 -25.55 -4.84 12.79
N LYS A 346 -26.67 -5.51 12.99
CA LYS A 346 -27.86 -5.32 12.20
C LYS A 346 -28.46 -3.98 12.51
#